data_3646797f4f25e61891e618628a34f303
#
_entry.id   3646797f4f25e61891e618628a34f303
#
_cell.length_a   1.000
_cell.length_b   1.000
_cell.length_c   1.000
_cell.angle_alpha   90.00
_cell.angle_beta   90.00
_cell.angle_gamma   90.00
#
_symmetry.space_group_name_H-M   'P 1'
#
loop_
_entity.id
_entity.type
_entity.pdbx_description
1 polymer ?
#
loop_
_entity_poly.entity_id
_entity_poly.type
_entity_poly.pdbx_seq_one_letter_code
_entity_poly.pdbx_strand_id
1 'polypeptide(L)'
;MWRRRPGVMALGMVPAVIVAAVVIAGAVALGANAAGIGAWLTPFAEGWGEAERELVRGAAGTLVVVGLLVLAFYTFTALTLLVGDPFYERIWRRAEADLGEFSPGAFGFWRSVGDSVLLVLRAIGYGLTTFAVGLIPVVGAVAGPVTGALLGGHLIARELTQRPFQARGMGRDARRRLLRGSRARELGFGVMTQLTFLIPGGAIVVMPAAVVGSTLLARELMVRAEARAGSAAQTQSGRALDSAPGRSPAAD
;
A
#
# COMPACT_ATOMS: atom_id res chain seq x y z
N MET A 1 16.46 -9.69 -5.54
CA MET A 1 15.84 -10.45 -4.44
C MET A 1 15.23 -11.77 -4.90
N TRP A 2 14.46 -11.81 -5.95
CA TRP A 2 13.91 -13.06 -6.53
C TRP A 2 14.96 -14.17 -6.72
N ARG A 3 16.15 -13.81 -7.23
CA ARG A 3 17.25 -14.78 -7.43
C ARG A 3 17.91 -15.30 -6.14
N ARG A 4 17.86 -14.53 -5.05
CA ARG A 4 18.54 -14.91 -3.79
C ARG A 4 17.65 -15.68 -2.80
N ARG A 5 16.33 -15.46 -2.82
CA ARG A 5 15.36 -16.10 -1.91
C ARG A 5 13.99 -16.29 -2.57
N PRO A 6 13.87 -17.18 -3.56
CA PRO A 6 12.63 -17.37 -4.30
C PRO A 6 11.46 -17.83 -3.39
N GLY A 7 11.72 -18.64 -2.37
CA GLY A 7 10.69 -19.14 -1.46
C GLY A 7 10.01 -18.04 -0.63
N VAL A 8 10.74 -16.98 -0.22
CA VAL A 8 10.15 -15.85 0.52
C VAL A 8 9.27 -15.01 -0.40
N MET A 9 9.68 -14.86 -1.66
CA MET A 9 8.89 -14.13 -2.65
C MET A 9 7.64 -14.90 -3.06
N ALA A 10 7.75 -16.24 -3.24
CA ALA A 10 6.62 -17.10 -3.51
C ALA A 10 5.59 -17.08 -2.36
N LEU A 11 6.03 -17.00 -1.11
CA LEU A 11 5.13 -16.88 0.04
C LEU A 11 4.22 -15.65 -0.04
N GLY A 12 4.70 -14.55 -0.62
CA GLY A 12 3.90 -13.33 -0.83
C GLY A 12 2.83 -13.47 -1.91
N MET A 13 2.93 -14.48 -2.79
CA MET A 13 1.92 -14.75 -3.82
C MET A 13 0.81 -15.69 -3.33
N VAL A 14 1.05 -16.45 -2.25
CA VAL A 14 0.09 -17.43 -1.73
C VAL A 14 -1.30 -16.84 -1.45
N PRO A 15 -1.44 -15.66 -0.79
CA PRO A 15 -2.74 -15.09 -0.52
C PRO A 15 -3.55 -14.82 -1.79
N ALA A 16 -2.89 -14.28 -2.82
CA ALA A 16 -3.55 -13.98 -4.09
C ALA A 16 -4.02 -15.25 -4.80
N VAL A 17 -3.24 -16.32 -4.75
CA VAL A 17 -3.61 -17.63 -5.32
C VAL A 17 -4.83 -18.20 -4.58
N ILE A 18 -4.84 -18.14 -3.24
CA ILE A 18 -5.97 -18.61 -2.44
C ILE A 18 -7.25 -17.84 -2.79
N VAL A 19 -7.17 -16.49 -2.79
CA VAL A 19 -8.33 -15.64 -3.11
C VAL A 19 -8.79 -15.86 -4.55
N ALA A 20 -7.87 -15.98 -5.51
CA ALA A 20 -8.21 -16.28 -6.90
C ALA A 20 -8.93 -17.62 -7.02
N ALA A 21 -8.42 -18.67 -6.37
CA ALA A 21 -9.06 -19.98 -6.39
C ALA A 21 -10.50 -19.95 -5.84
N VAL A 22 -10.72 -19.26 -4.72
CA VAL A 22 -12.05 -19.08 -4.10
C VAL A 22 -12.99 -18.30 -5.03
N VAL A 23 -12.51 -17.19 -5.62
CA VAL A 23 -13.30 -16.35 -6.53
C VAL A 23 -13.68 -17.13 -7.80
N ILE A 24 -12.73 -17.86 -8.40
CA ILE A 24 -12.98 -18.68 -9.59
C ILE A 24 -13.97 -19.81 -9.26
N ALA A 25 -13.78 -20.53 -8.16
CA ALA A 25 -14.71 -21.58 -7.75
C ALA A 25 -16.13 -21.04 -7.52
N GLY A 26 -16.26 -19.89 -6.85
CA GLY A 26 -17.53 -19.19 -6.66
C GLY A 26 -18.18 -18.76 -7.98
N ALA A 27 -17.40 -18.20 -8.91
CA ALA A 27 -17.87 -17.78 -10.23
C ALA A 27 -18.40 -18.96 -11.05
N VAL A 28 -17.68 -20.09 -11.04
CA VAL A 28 -18.11 -21.32 -11.73
C VAL A 28 -19.40 -21.86 -11.11
N ALA A 29 -19.48 -21.93 -9.79
CA ALA A 29 -20.67 -22.40 -9.09
C ALA A 29 -21.90 -21.51 -9.36
N LEU A 30 -21.74 -20.20 -9.35
CA LEU A 30 -22.80 -19.23 -9.66
C LEU A 30 -23.23 -19.31 -11.13
N GLY A 31 -22.27 -19.39 -12.05
CA GLY A 31 -22.55 -19.55 -13.49
C GLY A 31 -23.32 -20.82 -13.80
N ALA A 32 -22.93 -21.94 -13.18
CA ALA A 32 -23.63 -23.21 -13.32
C ALA A 32 -25.10 -23.20 -12.80
N ASN A 33 -25.40 -22.31 -11.86
CA ASN A 33 -26.70 -22.14 -11.23
C ASN A 33 -27.48 -20.90 -11.70
N ALA A 34 -27.01 -20.21 -12.74
CA ALA A 34 -27.60 -18.94 -13.21
C ALA A 34 -29.09 -19.05 -13.55
N ALA A 35 -29.52 -20.15 -14.20
CA ALA A 35 -30.92 -20.40 -14.54
C ALA A 35 -31.79 -20.58 -13.28
N GLY A 36 -31.32 -21.33 -12.29
CA GLY A 36 -31.99 -21.50 -11.01
C GLY A 36 -32.10 -20.19 -10.22
N ILE A 37 -31.03 -19.38 -10.22
CA ILE A 37 -31.01 -18.05 -9.61
C ILE A 37 -32.02 -17.13 -10.30
N GLY A 38 -32.06 -17.14 -11.65
CA GLY A 38 -33.04 -16.39 -12.43
C GLY A 38 -34.47 -16.78 -12.10
N ALA A 39 -34.76 -18.08 -12.04
CA ALA A 39 -36.07 -18.59 -11.67
C ALA A 39 -36.51 -18.17 -10.26
N TRP A 40 -35.61 -18.23 -9.30
CA TRP A 40 -35.86 -17.81 -7.91
C TRP A 40 -36.13 -16.30 -7.77
N LEU A 41 -35.51 -15.48 -8.59
CA LEU A 41 -35.64 -14.01 -8.56
C LEU A 41 -36.87 -13.50 -9.32
N THR A 42 -37.46 -14.33 -10.21
CA THR A 42 -38.56 -13.92 -11.09
C THR A 42 -39.83 -14.77 -10.91
N PRO A 43 -40.35 -14.95 -9.67
CA PRO A 43 -41.59 -15.69 -9.45
C PRO A 43 -42.78 -15.02 -10.11
N PHE A 44 -42.74 -13.68 -10.27
CA PHE A 44 -43.78 -12.91 -10.96
C PHE A 44 -43.96 -13.25 -12.44
N ALA A 45 -42.95 -13.86 -13.05
CA ALA A 45 -43.01 -14.25 -14.47
C ALA A 45 -43.63 -15.64 -14.74
N GLU A 46 -44.09 -16.33 -13.71
CA GLU A 46 -44.67 -17.71 -13.87
C GLU A 46 -45.91 -17.75 -14.75
N GLY A 47 -46.69 -16.67 -14.76
CA GLY A 47 -47.91 -16.55 -15.59
C GLY A 47 -47.66 -16.03 -17.00
N TRP A 48 -46.43 -15.78 -17.42
CA TRP A 48 -46.10 -15.22 -18.72
C TRP A 48 -45.90 -16.30 -19.77
N GLY A 49 -45.92 -15.88 -21.05
CA GLY A 49 -45.60 -16.78 -22.16
C GLY A 49 -44.21 -17.42 -21.99
N GLU A 50 -44.00 -18.60 -22.53
CA GLU A 50 -42.79 -19.39 -22.31
C GLU A 50 -41.49 -18.61 -22.72
N ALA A 51 -41.55 -17.97 -23.90
CA ALA A 51 -40.44 -17.19 -24.43
C ALA A 51 -40.11 -15.97 -23.57
N GLU A 52 -41.11 -15.24 -23.09
CA GLU A 52 -40.97 -14.05 -22.24
C GLU A 52 -40.41 -14.42 -20.86
N ARG A 53 -40.92 -15.54 -20.30
CA ARG A 53 -40.45 -16.07 -19.02
C ARG A 53 -38.98 -16.50 -19.08
N GLU A 54 -38.56 -17.21 -20.14
CA GLU A 54 -37.19 -17.63 -20.33
C GLU A 54 -36.25 -16.42 -20.51
N LEU A 55 -36.66 -15.42 -21.29
CA LEU A 55 -35.90 -14.20 -21.49
C LEU A 55 -35.65 -13.45 -20.16
N VAL A 56 -36.70 -13.25 -19.36
CA VAL A 56 -36.61 -12.54 -18.08
C VAL A 56 -35.80 -13.34 -17.07
N ARG A 57 -35.99 -14.64 -16.98
CA ARG A 57 -35.19 -15.52 -16.11
C ARG A 57 -33.72 -15.52 -16.50
N GLY A 58 -33.41 -15.63 -17.77
CA GLY A 58 -32.06 -15.58 -18.30
C GLY A 58 -31.39 -14.24 -18.06
N ALA A 59 -32.11 -13.15 -18.32
CA ALA A 59 -31.58 -11.80 -18.04
C ALA A 59 -31.34 -11.56 -16.57
N ALA A 60 -32.26 -11.94 -15.68
CA ALA A 60 -32.10 -11.79 -14.23
C ALA A 60 -30.93 -12.63 -13.69
N GLY A 61 -30.82 -13.88 -14.08
CA GLY A 61 -29.69 -14.75 -13.69
C GLY A 61 -28.34 -14.20 -14.16
N THR A 62 -28.28 -13.76 -15.42
CA THR A 62 -27.06 -13.15 -15.98
C THR A 62 -26.67 -11.87 -15.24
N LEU A 63 -27.63 -10.99 -14.95
CA LEU A 63 -27.39 -9.74 -14.23
C LEU A 63 -26.82 -10.00 -12.84
N VAL A 64 -27.35 -10.99 -12.13
CA VAL A 64 -26.83 -11.36 -10.80
C VAL A 64 -25.41 -11.91 -10.91
N VAL A 65 -25.15 -12.83 -11.83
CA VAL A 65 -23.81 -13.40 -12.03
C VAL A 65 -22.80 -12.30 -12.38
N VAL A 66 -23.12 -11.42 -13.32
CA VAL A 66 -22.27 -10.29 -13.70
C VAL A 66 -22.06 -9.34 -12.51
N GLY A 67 -23.12 -9.00 -11.79
CA GLY A 67 -23.04 -8.15 -10.60
C GLY A 67 -22.13 -8.74 -9.52
N LEU A 68 -22.22 -10.03 -9.25
CA LEU A 68 -21.35 -10.72 -8.29
C LEU A 68 -19.91 -10.82 -8.78
N LEU A 69 -19.67 -11.00 -10.07
CA LEU A 69 -18.31 -10.97 -10.63
C LEU A 69 -17.68 -9.59 -10.52
N VAL A 70 -18.44 -8.53 -10.78
CA VAL A 70 -18.00 -7.15 -10.58
C VAL A 70 -17.68 -6.89 -9.11
N LEU A 71 -18.56 -7.30 -8.20
CA LEU A 71 -18.34 -7.20 -6.76
C LEU A 71 -17.07 -7.97 -6.34
N ALA A 72 -16.91 -9.20 -6.82
CA ALA A 72 -15.73 -10.02 -6.55
C ALA A 72 -14.45 -9.36 -7.07
N PHE A 73 -14.49 -8.75 -8.24
CA PHE A 73 -13.34 -8.01 -8.80
C PHE A 73 -12.91 -6.84 -7.90
N TYR A 74 -13.86 -6.02 -7.46
CA TYR A 74 -13.55 -4.90 -6.55
C TYR A 74 -13.12 -5.37 -5.16
N THR A 75 -13.69 -6.46 -4.68
CA THR A 75 -13.39 -7.01 -3.36
C THR A 75 -12.08 -7.83 -3.36
N PHE A 76 -11.65 -8.32 -4.53
CA PHE A 76 -10.45 -9.16 -4.67
C PHE A 76 -9.21 -8.53 -4.04
N THR A 77 -8.98 -7.26 -4.30
CA THR A 77 -7.83 -6.52 -3.74
C THR A 77 -7.90 -6.47 -2.22
N ALA A 78 -9.08 -6.14 -1.67
CA ALA A 78 -9.28 -6.07 -0.22
C ALA A 78 -9.11 -7.46 0.44
N LEU A 79 -9.67 -8.52 -0.15
CA LEU A 79 -9.53 -9.89 0.34
C LEU A 79 -8.07 -10.37 0.26
N THR A 80 -7.38 -10.07 -0.83
CA THR A 80 -5.97 -10.43 -1.00
C THR A 80 -5.09 -9.75 0.04
N LEU A 81 -5.35 -8.48 0.36
CA LEU A 81 -4.64 -7.77 1.41
C LEU A 81 -4.96 -8.34 2.79
N LEU A 82 -6.22 -8.62 3.09
CA LEU A 82 -6.64 -9.20 4.37
C LEU A 82 -6.01 -10.57 4.62
N VAL A 83 -6.09 -11.47 3.63
CA VAL A 83 -5.47 -12.81 3.70
C VAL A 83 -3.95 -12.69 3.63
N GLY A 84 -3.43 -11.68 2.93
CA GLY A 84 -2.00 -11.42 2.72
C GLY A 84 -1.28 -10.89 3.95
N ASP A 85 -1.95 -10.20 4.85
CA ASP A 85 -1.32 -9.49 5.97
C ASP A 85 -0.38 -10.38 6.80
N PRO A 86 -0.74 -11.60 7.26
CA PRO A 86 0.16 -12.47 8.00
C PRO A 86 1.37 -12.96 7.17
N PHE A 87 1.23 -13.03 5.85
CA PHE A 87 2.33 -13.43 4.97
C PHE A 87 3.31 -12.27 4.76
N TYR A 88 2.81 -11.06 4.53
CA TYR A 88 3.62 -9.84 4.39
C TYR A 88 4.34 -9.50 5.69
N GLU A 89 3.72 -9.74 6.85
CA GLU A 89 4.39 -9.59 8.14
C GLU A 89 5.56 -10.56 8.30
N ARG A 90 5.43 -11.83 7.87
CA ARG A 90 6.53 -12.79 7.87
C ARG A 90 7.67 -12.36 6.93
N ILE A 91 7.35 -11.83 5.74
CA ILE A 91 8.34 -11.32 4.79
C ILE A 91 9.09 -10.14 5.42
N TRP A 92 8.35 -9.22 6.02
CA TRP A 92 8.91 -8.06 6.69
C TRP A 92 9.82 -8.45 7.86
N ARG A 93 9.38 -9.34 8.76
CA ARG A 93 10.18 -9.85 9.89
C ARG A 93 11.48 -10.51 9.43
N ARG A 94 11.45 -11.28 8.34
CA ARG A 94 12.65 -11.89 7.76
C ARG A 94 13.59 -10.85 7.17
N ALA A 95 13.05 -9.84 6.50
CA ALA A 95 13.86 -8.74 5.96
C ALA A 95 14.56 -7.95 7.08
N GLU A 96 13.88 -7.70 8.20
CA GLU A 96 14.46 -7.04 9.37
C GLU A 96 15.53 -7.90 10.04
N ALA A 97 15.29 -9.21 10.20
CA ALA A 97 16.28 -10.14 10.78
C ALA A 97 17.57 -10.20 9.93
N ASP A 98 17.46 -10.19 8.60
CA ASP A 98 18.60 -10.14 7.69
C ASP A 98 19.42 -8.83 7.80
N LEU A 99 18.79 -7.77 8.30
CA LEU A 99 19.41 -6.46 8.48
C LEU A 99 20.04 -6.27 9.88
N GLY A 100 19.91 -7.26 10.78
CA GLY A 100 20.70 -7.36 12.01
C GLY A 100 20.18 -6.61 13.25
N GLU A 101 19.05 -5.90 13.18
CA GLU A 101 18.48 -5.20 14.34
C GLU A 101 16.95 -5.23 14.30
N PHE A 102 16.35 -6.16 15.04
CA PHE A 102 14.93 -6.17 15.29
C PHE A 102 14.66 -6.10 16.80
N SER A 103 14.22 -4.94 17.26
CA SER A 103 13.58 -4.78 18.57
C SER A 103 12.13 -4.38 18.34
N PRO A 104 11.16 -5.24 18.66
CA PRO A 104 9.75 -4.87 18.52
C PRO A 104 9.42 -3.77 19.54
N GLY A 105 9.31 -2.53 19.06
CA GLY A 105 8.78 -1.43 19.85
C GLY A 105 7.31 -1.71 20.21
N ALA A 106 6.96 -1.56 21.48
CA ALA A 106 5.57 -1.67 21.93
C ALA A 106 4.74 -0.52 21.34
N PHE A 107 4.04 -0.79 20.23
CA PHE A 107 3.09 0.17 19.67
C PHE A 107 1.71 -0.01 20.31
N GLY A 108 1.18 1.08 20.87
CA GLY A 108 -0.19 1.08 21.39
C GLY A 108 -1.21 0.87 20.25
N PHE A 109 -2.11 -0.07 20.41
CA PHE A 109 -3.21 -0.39 19.47
C PHE A 109 -3.93 0.88 18.97
N TRP A 110 -4.31 1.79 19.86
CA TRP A 110 -5.00 3.04 19.53
C TRP A 110 -4.19 3.98 18.64
N ARG A 111 -2.88 3.96 18.78
CA ARG A 111 -1.98 4.74 17.91
C ARG A 111 -1.96 4.18 16.49
N SER A 112 -1.95 2.86 16.34
CA SER A 112 -2.03 2.18 15.05
C SER A 112 -3.36 2.47 14.35
N VAL A 113 -4.49 2.37 15.07
CA VAL A 113 -5.82 2.73 14.56
C VAL A 113 -5.86 4.19 14.09
N GLY A 114 -5.35 5.13 14.90
CA GLY A 114 -5.30 6.54 14.50
C GLY A 114 -4.41 6.81 13.27
N ASP A 115 -3.33 6.04 13.08
CA ASP A 115 -2.49 6.14 11.88
C ASP A 115 -3.23 5.63 10.64
N SER A 116 -3.98 4.54 10.78
CA SER A 116 -4.80 3.96 9.70
C SER A 116 -5.95 4.89 9.29
N VAL A 117 -6.68 5.46 10.26
CA VAL A 117 -7.76 6.44 9.99
C VAL A 117 -7.20 7.65 9.24
N LEU A 118 -6.08 8.20 9.67
CA LEU A 118 -5.44 9.33 8.99
C LEU A 118 -4.99 8.99 7.58
N LEU A 119 -4.54 7.75 7.34
CA LEU A 119 -4.18 7.26 6.01
C LEU A 119 -5.40 7.23 5.09
N VAL A 120 -6.53 6.69 5.58
CA VAL A 120 -7.80 6.65 4.83
C VAL A 120 -8.31 8.05 4.51
N LEU A 121 -8.31 8.97 5.47
CA LEU A 121 -8.72 10.36 5.22
C LEU A 121 -7.84 11.04 4.16
N ARG A 122 -6.54 10.77 4.17
CA ARG A 122 -5.64 11.25 3.11
C ARG A 122 -5.93 10.62 1.77
N ALA A 123 -6.23 9.31 1.73
CA ALA A 123 -6.59 8.62 0.49
C ALA A 123 -7.84 9.24 -0.14
N ILE A 124 -8.86 9.53 0.67
CA ILE A 124 -10.08 10.22 0.23
C ILE A 124 -9.74 11.62 -0.31
N GLY A 125 -8.97 12.42 0.44
CA GLY A 125 -8.56 13.75 0.00
C GLY A 125 -7.77 13.74 -1.31
N TYR A 126 -6.85 12.80 -1.48
CA TYR A 126 -6.07 12.64 -2.71
C TYR A 126 -6.94 12.16 -3.88
N GLY A 127 -7.88 11.25 -3.62
CA GLY A 127 -8.86 10.80 -4.61
C GLY A 127 -9.72 11.95 -5.11
N LEU A 128 -10.27 12.76 -4.21
CA LEU A 128 -11.06 13.96 -4.56
C LEU A 128 -10.23 14.97 -5.34
N THR A 129 -8.98 15.21 -4.96
CA THR A 129 -8.08 16.11 -5.67
C THR A 129 -7.80 15.60 -7.08
N THR A 130 -7.48 14.31 -7.23
CA THR A 130 -7.25 13.68 -8.53
C THR A 130 -8.49 13.76 -9.41
N PHE A 131 -9.66 13.50 -8.85
CA PHE A 131 -10.95 13.61 -9.53
C PHE A 131 -11.22 15.04 -10.01
N ALA A 132 -11.06 16.04 -9.12
CA ALA A 132 -11.26 17.45 -9.45
C ALA A 132 -10.31 17.91 -10.57
N VAL A 133 -9.04 17.52 -10.52
CA VAL A 133 -8.07 17.81 -11.59
C VAL A 133 -8.46 17.11 -12.89
N GLY A 134 -8.95 15.88 -12.82
CA GLY A 134 -9.41 15.11 -13.98
C GLY A 134 -10.63 15.73 -14.69
N LEU A 135 -11.45 16.50 -13.97
CA LEU A 135 -12.61 17.20 -14.54
C LEU A 135 -12.25 18.42 -15.40
N ILE A 136 -11.00 18.89 -15.37
CA ILE A 136 -10.59 20.05 -16.17
C ILE A 136 -10.55 19.64 -17.65
N PRO A 137 -11.35 20.30 -18.54
CA PRO A 137 -11.38 19.93 -19.95
C PRO A 137 -9.98 20.01 -20.58
N VAL A 138 -9.65 19.06 -21.44
CA VAL A 138 -8.38 18.92 -22.16
C VAL A 138 -7.17 18.65 -21.25
N VAL A 139 -6.91 19.50 -20.26
CA VAL A 139 -5.78 19.38 -19.33
C VAL A 139 -5.95 18.17 -18.38
N GLY A 140 -7.19 17.93 -17.93
CA GLY A 140 -7.50 16.86 -16.97
C GLY A 140 -7.18 15.45 -17.47
N ALA A 141 -7.24 15.23 -18.78
CA ALA A 141 -6.89 13.94 -19.38
C ALA A 141 -5.44 13.52 -19.11
N VAL A 142 -4.52 14.49 -19.00
CA VAL A 142 -3.12 14.24 -18.67
C VAL A 142 -2.82 14.54 -17.20
N ALA A 143 -3.29 15.67 -16.70
CA ALA A 143 -3.02 16.12 -15.33
C ALA A 143 -3.67 15.20 -14.27
N GLY A 144 -4.86 14.63 -14.54
CA GLY A 144 -5.54 13.69 -13.64
C GLY A 144 -4.69 12.45 -13.36
N PRO A 145 -4.32 11.64 -14.36
CA PRO A 145 -3.45 10.48 -14.17
C PRO A 145 -2.09 10.82 -13.54
N VAL A 146 -1.46 11.91 -13.91
CA VAL A 146 -0.18 12.35 -13.32
C VAL A 146 -0.36 12.69 -11.84
N THR A 147 -1.37 13.47 -11.50
CA THR A 147 -1.69 13.81 -10.10
C THR A 147 -2.02 12.56 -9.30
N GLY A 148 -2.82 11.65 -9.87
CA GLY A 148 -3.14 10.35 -9.27
C GLY A 148 -1.92 9.49 -9.00
N ALA A 149 -0.99 9.40 -9.96
CA ALA A 149 0.26 8.66 -9.79
C ALA A 149 1.16 9.27 -8.69
N LEU A 150 1.27 10.60 -8.63
CA LEU A 150 2.08 11.29 -7.63
C LEU A 150 1.47 11.19 -6.22
N LEU A 151 0.18 11.48 -6.08
CA LEU A 151 -0.51 11.44 -4.78
C LEU A 151 -0.69 10.01 -4.29
N GLY A 152 -1.09 9.08 -5.17
CA GLY A 152 -1.20 7.66 -4.86
C GLY A 152 0.15 7.05 -4.52
N GLY A 153 1.20 7.35 -5.29
CA GLY A 153 2.56 6.94 -4.99
C GLY A 153 3.05 7.45 -3.63
N HIS A 154 2.78 8.72 -3.30
CA HIS A 154 3.09 9.26 -1.97
C HIS A 154 2.37 8.52 -0.85
N LEU A 155 1.10 8.16 -1.06
CA LEU A 155 0.31 7.40 -0.09
C LEU A 155 0.89 6.00 0.11
N ILE A 156 1.17 5.27 -0.97
CA ILE A 156 1.76 3.92 -0.93
C ILE A 156 3.12 3.91 -0.25
N ALA A 157 4.00 4.88 -0.56
CA ALA A 157 5.29 4.96 0.08
C ALA A 157 5.15 5.13 1.61
N ARG A 158 4.23 5.95 2.05
CA ARG A 158 3.95 6.17 3.47
C ARG A 158 3.36 4.96 4.17
N GLU A 159 2.46 4.27 3.51
CA GLU A 159 1.86 3.04 4.02
C GLU A 159 2.91 1.95 4.19
N LEU A 160 3.67 1.65 3.13
CA LEU A 160 4.68 0.61 3.16
C LEU A 160 5.83 0.89 4.14
N THR A 161 6.23 2.16 4.31
CA THR A 161 7.29 2.53 5.27
C THR A 161 6.77 2.67 6.70
N GLN A 162 5.46 2.62 6.93
CA GLN A 162 4.88 2.75 8.26
C GLN A 162 5.37 1.66 9.22
N ARG A 163 5.29 0.39 8.81
CA ARG A 163 5.70 -0.77 9.64
C ARG A 163 7.16 -0.72 10.08
N PRO A 164 8.15 -0.51 9.18
CA PRO A 164 9.55 -0.39 9.57
C PRO A 164 9.84 0.72 10.58
N PHE A 165 9.18 1.87 10.46
CA PHE A 165 9.34 2.97 11.41
C PHE A 165 8.64 2.71 12.75
N GLN A 166 7.46 2.12 12.70
CA GLN A 166 6.72 1.73 13.90
C GLN A 166 7.48 0.69 14.72
N ALA A 167 8.05 -0.31 14.07
CA ALA A 167 8.82 -1.35 14.74
C ALA A 167 10.01 -0.80 15.55
N ARG A 168 10.52 0.36 15.14
CA ARG A 168 11.61 1.05 15.84
C ARG A 168 11.14 2.12 16.83
N GLY A 169 9.86 2.09 17.20
CA GLY A 169 9.30 3.05 18.16
C GLY A 169 9.23 4.50 17.67
N MET A 170 9.45 4.75 16.37
CA MET A 170 9.51 6.09 15.83
C MET A 170 8.11 6.73 15.77
N GLY A 171 7.94 7.84 16.50
CA GLY A 171 6.70 8.62 16.50
C GLY A 171 6.42 9.31 15.16
N ARG A 172 5.16 9.76 14.99
CA ARG A 172 4.68 10.43 13.76
C ARG A 172 5.53 11.63 13.35
N ASP A 173 5.95 12.45 14.31
CA ASP A 173 6.69 13.70 14.03
C ASP A 173 8.14 13.43 13.63
N ALA A 174 8.80 12.45 14.27
CA ALA A 174 10.13 12.02 13.89
C ALA A 174 10.14 11.44 12.47
N ARG A 175 9.18 10.55 12.16
CA ARG A 175 8.98 10.00 10.81
C ARG A 175 8.71 11.10 9.78
N ARG A 176 7.87 12.09 10.10
CA ARG A 176 7.59 13.22 9.21
C ARG A 176 8.82 14.05 8.90
N ARG A 177 9.65 14.35 9.91
CA ARG A 177 10.91 15.09 9.71
C ARG A 177 11.86 14.32 8.79
N LEU A 178 11.98 13.03 9.01
CA LEU A 178 12.86 12.14 8.26
C LEU A 178 12.45 12.06 6.78
N LEU A 179 11.17 11.85 6.50
CA LEU A 179 10.62 11.81 5.15
C LEU A 179 10.68 13.16 4.44
N ARG A 180 10.47 14.28 5.15
CA ARG A 180 10.61 15.62 4.54
C ARG A 180 12.01 15.88 3.97
N GLY A 181 13.05 15.36 4.61
CA GLY A 181 14.43 15.47 4.14
C GLY A 181 14.76 14.59 2.92
N SER A 182 13.84 13.71 2.50
CA SER A 182 14.08 12.70 1.46
C SER A 182 12.90 12.48 0.53
N ARG A 183 12.11 13.54 0.29
CA ARG A 183 10.87 13.50 -0.51
C ARG A 183 11.04 12.88 -1.89
N ALA A 184 12.13 13.18 -2.59
CA ALA A 184 12.36 12.64 -3.92
C ALA A 184 12.46 11.11 -3.92
N ARG A 185 13.10 10.52 -2.89
CA ARG A 185 13.20 9.07 -2.77
C ARG A 185 11.89 8.43 -2.34
N GLU A 186 11.18 9.05 -1.38
CA GLU A 186 9.85 8.63 -0.96
C GLU A 186 8.91 8.58 -2.17
N LEU A 187 8.84 9.69 -2.93
CA LEU A 187 8.00 9.79 -4.12
C LEU A 187 8.44 8.82 -5.22
N GLY A 188 9.73 8.73 -5.50
CA GLY A 188 10.24 7.81 -6.53
C GLY A 188 9.89 6.36 -6.23
N PHE A 189 10.12 5.90 -4.98
CA PHE A 189 9.74 4.56 -4.55
C PHE A 189 8.23 4.34 -4.67
N GLY A 190 7.42 5.28 -4.18
CA GLY A 190 5.96 5.15 -4.19
C GLY A 190 5.37 5.21 -5.58
N VAL A 191 5.82 6.13 -6.43
CA VAL A 191 5.32 6.26 -7.82
C VAL A 191 5.67 5.01 -8.63
N MET A 192 6.91 4.49 -8.52
CA MET A 192 7.29 3.26 -9.22
C MET A 192 6.45 2.06 -8.74
N THR A 193 6.21 1.95 -7.44
CA THR A 193 5.33 0.92 -6.88
C THR A 193 3.89 1.10 -7.37
N GLN A 194 3.37 2.31 -7.37
CA GLN A 194 2.02 2.63 -7.86
C GLN A 194 1.86 2.26 -9.33
N LEU A 195 2.81 2.63 -10.18
CA LEU A 195 2.76 2.33 -11.62
C LEU A 195 2.78 0.81 -11.88
N THR A 196 3.57 0.05 -11.11
CA THR A 196 3.55 -1.41 -11.21
C THR A 196 2.24 -2.03 -10.72
N PHE A 197 1.57 -1.43 -9.75
CA PHE A 197 0.26 -1.89 -9.27
C PHE A 197 -0.87 -1.63 -10.27
N LEU A 198 -0.71 -0.68 -11.19
CA LEU A 198 -1.67 -0.44 -12.28
C LEU A 198 -1.63 -1.56 -13.35
N ILE A 199 -0.55 -2.31 -13.43
CA ILE A 199 -0.46 -3.47 -14.32
C ILE A 199 -1.31 -4.60 -13.73
N PRO A 200 -2.23 -5.23 -14.47
CA PRO A 200 -3.00 -6.37 -13.97
C PRO A 200 -2.09 -7.48 -13.42
N GLY A 201 -2.31 -7.85 -12.15
CA GLY A 201 -1.44 -8.80 -11.43
C GLY A 201 -0.11 -8.22 -10.92
N GLY A 202 0.26 -7.01 -11.30
CA GLY A 202 1.51 -6.36 -10.87
C GLY A 202 1.62 -6.24 -9.36
N ALA A 203 0.53 -5.90 -8.67
CA ALA A 203 0.50 -5.83 -7.21
C ALA A 203 0.88 -7.17 -6.56
N ILE A 204 0.42 -8.31 -7.11
CA ILE A 204 0.69 -9.65 -6.57
C ILE A 204 2.20 -9.96 -6.62
N VAL A 205 2.83 -9.65 -7.76
CA VAL A 205 4.25 -9.96 -8.00
C VAL A 205 5.17 -8.98 -7.27
N VAL A 206 4.79 -7.69 -7.23
CA VAL A 206 5.64 -6.62 -6.74
C VAL A 206 5.49 -6.38 -5.24
N MET A 207 4.33 -6.71 -4.63
CA MET A 207 4.09 -6.47 -3.20
C MET A 207 5.17 -7.06 -2.28
N PRO A 208 5.63 -8.31 -2.45
CA PRO A 208 6.72 -8.83 -1.62
C PRO A 208 8.03 -8.03 -1.76
N ALA A 209 8.34 -7.59 -2.98
CA ALA A 209 9.51 -6.77 -3.24
C ALA A 209 9.35 -5.34 -2.68
N ALA A 210 8.15 -4.78 -2.75
CA ALA A 210 7.82 -3.47 -2.20
C ALA A 210 7.94 -3.45 -0.66
N VAL A 211 7.48 -4.50 0.03
CA VAL A 211 7.63 -4.65 1.49
C VAL A 211 9.11 -4.66 1.89
N VAL A 212 9.95 -5.41 1.19
CA VAL A 212 11.39 -5.42 1.47
C VAL A 212 12.03 -4.08 1.08
N GLY A 213 11.66 -3.51 -0.07
CA GLY A 213 12.15 -2.21 -0.54
C GLY A 213 11.83 -1.08 0.44
N SER A 214 10.63 -1.08 1.03
CA SER A 214 10.25 -0.10 2.05
C SER A 214 11.07 -0.21 3.33
N THR A 215 11.42 -1.43 3.74
CA THR A 215 12.30 -1.69 4.88
C THR A 215 13.71 -1.14 4.64
N LEU A 216 14.28 -1.41 3.47
CA LEU A 216 15.58 -0.89 3.07
C LEU A 216 15.58 0.64 2.98
N LEU A 217 14.53 1.23 2.39
CA LEU A 217 14.36 2.67 2.30
C LEU A 217 14.29 3.31 3.69
N ALA A 218 13.48 2.76 4.59
CA ALA A 218 13.35 3.28 5.95
C ALA A 218 14.70 3.26 6.69
N ARG A 219 15.46 2.16 6.58
CA ARG A 219 16.79 2.03 7.18
C ARG A 219 17.78 3.04 6.61
N GLU A 220 17.86 3.16 5.29
CA GLU A 220 18.74 4.13 4.63
C GLU A 220 18.46 5.57 5.09
N LEU A 221 17.18 5.92 5.24
CA LEU A 221 16.78 7.24 5.70
C LEU A 221 17.22 7.51 7.15
N MET A 222 17.14 6.51 8.02
CA MET A 222 17.59 6.60 9.41
C MET A 222 19.10 6.79 9.50
N VAL A 223 19.89 5.93 8.85
CA VAL A 223 21.35 6.01 8.82
C VAL A 223 21.83 7.38 8.32
N ARG A 224 21.20 7.91 7.28
CA ARG A 224 21.53 9.24 6.74
C ARG A 224 21.16 10.38 7.69
N ALA A 225 20.07 10.22 8.46
CA ALA A 225 19.69 11.23 9.45
C ALA A 225 20.68 11.26 10.61
N GLU A 226 21.14 10.11 11.08
CA GLU A 226 22.16 9.97 12.11
C GLU A 226 23.50 10.57 11.65
N ALA A 227 23.94 10.26 10.43
CA ALA A 227 25.15 10.82 9.85
C ALA A 227 25.11 12.37 9.77
N ARG A 228 23.95 12.93 9.38
CA ARG A 228 23.75 14.40 9.34
C ARG A 228 23.77 15.02 10.73
N ALA A 229 23.14 14.37 11.71
CA ALA A 229 23.13 14.84 13.09
C ALA A 229 24.54 14.83 13.69
N GLY A 230 25.32 13.78 13.45
CA GLY A 230 26.72 13.68 13.87
C GLY A 230 27.59 14.76 13.24
N SER A 231 27.46 15.01 11.94
CA SER A 231 28.20 16.09 11.25
C SER A 231 27.83 17.48 11.77
N ALA A 232 26.55 17.73 12.05
CA ALA A 232 26.11 19.01 12.61
C ALA A 232 26.64 19.24 14.02
N ALA A 233 26.67 18.21 14.87
CA ALA A 233 27.23 18.27 16.22
C ALA A 233 28.74 18.56 16.21
N GLN A 234 29.48 17.91 15.31
CA GLN A 234 30.93 18.19 15.13
C GLN A 234 31.20 19.62 14.69
N THR A 235 30.40 20.14 13.74
CA THR A 235 30.51 21.52 13.27
C THR A 235 30.21 22.53 14.38
N GLN A 236 29.22 22.26 15.23
CA GLN A 236 28.92 23.11 16.39
C GLN A 236 30.02 23.08 17.45
N SER A 237 30.56 21.90 17.76
CA SER A 237 31.67 21.77 18.71
C SER A 237 32.94 22.48 18.22
N GLY A 238 33.25 22.37 16.92
CA GLY A 238 34.37 23.09 16.31
C GLY A 238 34.23 24.62 16.42
N ARG A 239 33.00 25.13 16.12
CA ARG A 239 32.73 26.57 16.27
C ARG A 239 32.79 27.06 17.72
N ALA A 240 32.35 26.27 18.69
CA ALA A 240 32.41 26.59 20.10
C ALA A 240 33.86 26.67 20.62
N LEU A 241 34.74 25.81 20.13
CA LEU A 241 36.15 25.83 20.44
C LEU A 241 36.87 27.05 19.83
N ASP A 242 36.48 27.43 18.61
CA ASP A 242 37.08 28.57 17.89
C ASP A 242 36.60 29.94 18.45
N SER A 243 35.41 29.95 19.07
CA SER A 243 34.82 31.14 19.72
C SER A 243 35.17 31.28 21.21
N ALA A 244 35.89 30.33 21.81
CA ALA A 244 36.36 30.45 23.18
C ALA A 244 37.42 31.57 23.25
N PRO A 245 37.24 32.62 24.09
CA PRO A 245 38.23 33.70 24.20
C PRO A 245 39.55 33.10 24.65
N GLY A 246 40.58 33.32 23.82
CA GLY A 246 41.94 32.82 24.05
C GLY A 246 42.37 33.12 25.48
N ARG A 247 42.81 32.09 26.20
CA ARG A 247 43.57 32.28 27.42
C ARG A 247 44.80 33.09 27.02
N SER A 248 44.80 34.36 27.40
CA SER A 248 46.00 35.20 27.35
C SER A 248 47.12 34.45 28.07
N PRO A 249 48.32 34.25 27.46
CA PRO A 249 49.42 33.72 28.20
C PRO A 249 49.80 34.77 29.32
N ALA A 250 49.70 34.29 30.55
CA ALA A 250 50.18 35.08 31.67
C ALA A 250 51.69 35.43 31.45
N ALA A 251 51.97 36.71 31.36
CA ALA A 251 53.30 37.22 31.38
C ALA A 251 53.86 37.00 32.80
N ASP A 252 54.96 36.27 32.92
CA ASP A 252 55.95 36.35 34.00
C ASP A 252 57.17 37.03 33.45
#